data_3c70e64bc261e8f5454727ecc2d60f4b
#
_entry.id   3c70e64bc261e8f5454727ecc2d60f4b
#
_cell.length_a   1.000
_cell.length_b   1.000
_cell.length_c   1.000
_cell.angle_alpha   90.00
_cell.angle_beta   90.00
_cell.angle_gamma   90.00
#
_symmetry.space_group_name_H-M   'P 1'
#
loop_
_entity.id
_entity.type
_entity.pdbx_description
1 polymer ?
#
loop_
_entity_poly.entity_id
_entity_poly.type
_entity_poly.pdbx_seq_one_letter_code
_entity_poly.pdbx_strand_id
1 'polypeptide(L)'
;QLSLWDKKDSKILQLSGGMKRRVLIAKALAHEPRVLFLDEPSAGVDVELRRDMWKLVSDLKSQGVTIILTTHYIEEAEAIADRVGVISKGKLILLEEKKALMKRMGRKKVEISLQSPIAVIPVKLQNFDLYLSNDGLTINYLYDAKASSNEITKLLNEISISNLQISDLKTSQSSLEEIFVSLIEEPSK
;
A
#
# COMPACT_ATOMS: atom_id res chain seq x y z
N GLN A 1 19.01 15.51 -12.34
CA GLN A 1 18.18 14.53 -11.60
C GLN A 1 17.30 15.19 -10.52
N LEU A 2 17.79 16.23 -9.79
CA LEU A 2 17.05 16.90 -8.71
C LEU A 2 16.41 18.22 -9.12
N SER A 3 16.49 18.61 -10.39
CA SER A 3 15.95 19.87 -10.94
C SER A 3 16.34 21.12 -10.15
N LEU A 4 17.60 21.18 -9.69
CA LEU A 4 18.15 22.28 -8.90
C LEU A 4 19.19 23.12 -9.66
N TRP A 5 19.54 22.73 -10.90
CA TRP A 5 20.65 23.36 -11.62
C TRP A 5 20.45 24.87 -11.82
N ASP A 6 19.23 25.28 -12.14
CA ASP A 6 18.91 26.71 -12.34
C ASP A 6 19.01 27.56 -11.08
N LYS A 7 19.11 26.90 -9.91
CA LYS A 7 19.21 27.53 -8.60
C LYS A 7 20.56 27.31 -7.92
N LYS A 8 21.55 26.77 -8.65
CA LYS A 8 22.88 26.41 -8.10
C LYS A 8 23.58 27.55 -7.40
N ASP A 9 23.38 28.80 -7.87
CA ASP A 9 24.01 30.01 -7.33
C ASP A 9 23.10 30.76 -6.34
N SER A 10 21.90 30.23 -6.05
CA SER A 10 20.96 30.84 -5.13
C SER A 10 21.36 30.57 -3.67
N LYS A 11 21.17 31.56 -2.79
CA LYS A 11 21.36 31.35 -1.35
C LYS A 11 20.30 30.38 -0.81
N ILE A 12 20.69 29.50 0.12
CA ILE A 12 19.77 28.51 0.71
C ILE A 12 18.52 29.15 1.32
N LEU A 13 18.64 30.37 1.86
CA LEU A 13 17.50 31.11 2.43
C LEU A 13 16.43 31.47 1.38
N GLN A 14 16.82 31.60 0.12
CA GLN A 14 15.93 31.94 -1.00
C GLN A 14 15.22 30.73 -1.61
N LEU A 15 15.59 29.52 -1.19
CA LEU A 15 15.00 28.29 -1.69
C LEU A 15 13.69 27.97 -0.93
N SER A 16 12.72 27.43 -1.67
CA SER A 16 11.51 26.87 -1.06
C SER A 16 11.83 25.68 -0.13
N GLY A 17 10.90 25.29 0.73
CA GLY A 17 11.06 24.14 1.62
C GLY A 17 11.41 22.86 0.85
N GLY A 18 10.70 22.59 -0.24
CA GLY A 18 10.96 21.45 -1.12
C GLY A 18 12.33 21.52 -1.81
N MET A 19 12.75 22.72 -2.24
CA MET A 19 14.10 22.90 -2.81
C MET A 19 15.21 22.66 -1.78
N LYS A 20 15.04 23.15 -0.55
CA LYS A 20 15.96 22.87 0.56
C LYS A 20 16.10 21.39 0.83
N ARG A 21 14.98 20.66 0.78
CA ARG A 21 14.99 19.20 0.96
C ARG A 21 15.74 18.48 -0.15
N ARG A 22 15.53 18.89 -1.41
CA ARG A 22 16.31 18.37 -2.56
C ARG A 22 17.81 18.65 -2.40
N VAL A 23 18.20 19.81 -1.87
CA VAL A 23 19.61 20.13 -1.59
C VAL A 23 20.18 19.20 -0.53
N LEU A 24 19.43 18.88 0.54
CA LEU A 24 19.89 17.92 1.55
C LEU A 24 20.09 16.53 0.97
N ILE A 25 19.20 16.07 0.11
CA ILE A 25 19.34 14.80 -0.60
C ILE A 25 20.54 14.84 -1.52
N ALA A 26 20.73 15.91 -2.30
CA ALA A 26 21.92 16.10 -3.16
C ALA A 26 23.23 16.02 -2.35
N LYS A 27 23.25 16.67 -1.17
CA LYS A 27 24.39 16.62 -0.25
C LYS A 27 24.66 15.20 0.24
N ALA A 28 23.61 14.46 0.61
CA ALA A 28 23.74 13.08 1.06
C ALA A 28 24.24 12.14 -0.05
N LEU A 29 23.97 12.46 -1.32
CA LEU A 29 24.40 11.69 -2.49
C LEU A 29 25.77 12.08 -3.04
N ALA A 30 26.31 13.24 -2.64
CA ALA A 30 27.54 13.79 -3.24
C ALA A 30 28.79 12.90 -3.09
N HIS A 31 28.80 11.97 -2.15
CA HIS A 31 29.89 11.04 -1.89
C HIS A 31 29.56 9.60 -2.33
N GLU A 32 28.54 9.41 -3.16
CA GLU A 32 28.10 8.12 -3.73
C GLU A 32 27.95 7.02 -2.65
N PRO A 33 27.07 7.22 -1.65
CA PRO A 33 26.96 6.32 -0.52
C PRO A 33 26.43 4.94 -0.95
N ARG A 34 26.92 3.88 -0.33
CA ARG A 34 26.37 2.53 -0.48
C ARG A 34 25.08 2.33 0.35
N VAL A 35 24.90 3.13 1.41
CA VAL A 35 23.74 3.13 2.30
C VAL A 35 23.27 4.57 2.49
N LEU A 36 21.99 4.82 2.25
CA LEU A 36 21.37 6.13 2.38
C LEU A 36 20.24 6.07 3.42
N PHE A 37 20.28 6.98 4.38
CA PHE A 37 19.21 7.15 5.37
C PHE A 37 18.38 8.38 5.01
N LEU A 38 17.08 8.20 4.91
CA LEU A 38 16.11 9.26 4.61
C LEU A 38 15.05 9.29 5.72
N ASP A 39 15.05 10.38 6.49
CA ASP A 39 14.06 10.57 7.55
C ASP A 39 12.93 11.45 7.03
N GLU A 40 11.70 10.87 6.97
CA GLU A 40 10.47 11.52 6.49
C GLU A 40 10.69 12.32 5.19
N PRO A 41 11.24 11.72 4.12
CA PRO A 41 11.72 12.48 2.98
C PRO A 41 10.61 13.21 2.22
N SER A 42 9.37 12.76 2.27
CA SER A 42 8.18 13.31 1.60
C SER A 42 7.32 14.21 2.47
N ALA A 43 7.66 14.37 3.75
CA ALA A 43 6.86 15.19 4.67
C ALA A 43 6.83 16.65 4.24
N GLY A 44 5.63 17.22 4.08
CA GLY A 44 5.45 18.63 3.73
C GLY A 44 5.86 19.02 2.31
N VAL A 45 6.01 18.05 1.40
CA VAL A 45 6.26 18.33 -0.01
C VAL A 45 4.97 18.16 -0.84
N ASP A 46 4.87 18.91 -1.94
CA ASP A 46 3.77 18.78 -2.89
C ASP A 46 3.81 17.44 -3.65
N VAL A 47 2.71 17.14 -4.34
CA VAL A 47 2.52 15.83 -5.03
C VAL A 47 3.56 15.62 -6.13
N GLU A 48 3.90 16.66 -6.89
CA GLU A 48 4.85 16.56 -8.00
C GLU A 48 6.25 16.26 -7.47
N LEU A 49 6.68 17.02 -6.45
CA LEU A 49 7.97 16.83 -5.81
C LEU A 49 8.08 15.44 -5.15
N ARG A 50 6.98 14.97 -4.54
CA ARG A 50 6.92 13.63 -3.95
C ARG A 50 7.16 12.57 -5.00
N ARG A 51 6.49 12.66 -6.15
CA ARG A 51 6.66 11.71 -7.27
C ARG A 51 8.10 11.70 -7.80
N ASP A 52 8.71 12.88 -7.99
CA ASP A 52 10.09 13.00 -8.46
C ASP A 52 11.08 12.36 -7.48
N MET A 53 10.85 12.53 -6.20
CA MET A 53 11.68 11.96 -5.15
C MET A 53 11.58 10.44 -5.12
N TRP A 54 10.38 9.87 -5.29
CA TRP A 54 10.22 8.41 -5.36
C TRP A 54 10.86 7.81 -6.61
N LYS A 55 10.83 8.54 -7.70
CA LYS A 55 11.58 8.15 -8.90
C LYS A 55 13.08 8.11 -8.61
N LEU A 56 13.62 9.14 -7.97
CA LEU A 56 15.04 9.16 -7.56
C LEU A 56 15.39 7.99 -6.63
N VAL A 57 14.55 7.71 -5.62
CA VAL A 57 14.75 6.58 -4.70
C VAL A 57 14.75 5.25 -5.46
N SER A 58 13.83 5.06 -6.41
CA SER A 58 13.77 3.87 -7.26
C SER A 58 15.03 3.73 -8.14
N ASP A 59 15.50 4.83 -8.74
CA ASP A 59 16.71 4.84 -9.57
C ASP A 59 17.97 4.48 -8.75
N LEU A 60 18.11 5.05 -7.55
CA LEU A 60 19.23 4.73 -6.64
C LEU A 60 19.20 3.27 -6.20
N LYS A 61 18.01 2.76 -5.88
CA LYS A 61 17.82 1.35 -5.54
C LYS A 61 18.24 0.43 -6.70
N SER A 62 17.87 0.77 -7.94
CA SER A 62 18.26 0.00 -9.13
C SER A 62 19.77 0.00 -9.38
N GLN A 63 20.49 1.03 -8.90
CA GLN A 63 21.94 1.14 -8.92
C GLN A 63 22.63 0.39 -7.76
N GLY A 64 21.87 -0.29 -6.90
CA GLY A 64 22.38 -1.09 -5.81
C GLY A 64 22.63 -0.32 -4.50
N VAL A 65 22.12 0.91 -4.36
CA VAL A 65 22.16 1.65 -3.11
C VAL A 65 21.15 1.07 -2.14
N THR A 66 21.59 0.73 -0.93
CA THR A 66 20.68 0.34 0.17
C THR A 66 20.06 1.59 0.77
N ILE A 67 18.72 1.67 0.77
CA ILE A 67 18.00 2.82 1.29
C ILE A 67 17.19 2.40 2.52
N ILE A 68 17.42 3.12 3.62
CA ILE A 68 16.64 3.02 4.84
C ILE A 68 15.87 4.32 4.96
N LEU A 69 14.55 4.25 4.90
CA LEU A 69 13.70 5.43 5.03
C LEU A 69 12.68 5.25 6.16
N THR A 70 12.38 6.34 6.84
CA THR A 70 11.24 6.44 7.73
C THR A 70 10.12 7.20 7.03
N THR A 71 8.90 6.79 7.25
CA THR A 71 7.70 7.50 6.78
C THR A 71 6.51 7.14 7.63
N HIS A 72 5.57 8.06 7.76
CA HIS A 72 4.24 7.81 8.30
C HIS A 72 3.18 7.63 7.19
N TYR A 73 3.58 7.77 5.92
CA TYR A 73 2.73 7.49 4.76
C TYR A 73 2.90 6.03 4.36
N ILE A 74 1.98 5.18 4.78
CA ILE A 74 2.08 3.72 4.59
C ILE A 74 2.06 3.36 3.10
N GLU A 75 1.31 4.11 2.29
CA GLU A 75 1.25 3.97 0.82
C GLU A 75 2.63 4.09 0.16
N GLU A 76 3.50 4.96 0.69
CA GLU A 76 4.87 5.12 0.18
C GLU A 76 5.72 3.87 0.45
N ALA A 77 5.63 3.35 1.68
CA ALA A 77 6.29 2.09 2.04
C ALA A 77 5.75 0.94 1.17
N GLU A 78 4.45 0.90 0.93
CA GLU A 78 3.83 -0.09 0.06
C GLU A 78 4.35 -0.01 -1.38
N ALA A 79 4.50 1.20 -1.92
CA ALA A 79 4.95 1.41 -3.30
C ALA A 79 6.41 0.98 -3.52
N ILE A 80 7.33 1.32 -2.61
CA ILE A 80 8.77 1.28 -2.88
C ILE A 80 9.59 0.31 -2.02
N ALA A 81 9.11 -0.06 -0.81
CA ALA A 81 9.89 -0.88 0.10
C ALA A 81 9.96 -2.35 -0.35
N ASP A 82 11.13 -2.99 -0.15
CA ASP A 82 11.26 -4.44 -0.23
C ASP A 82 10.99 -5.09 1.12
N ARG A 83 11.45 -4.45 2.19
CA ARG A 83 11.25 -4.85 3.58
C ARG A 83 10.56 -3.75 4.35
N VAL A 84 9.71 -4.12 5.29
CA VAL A 84 8.96 -3.19 6.13
C VAL A 84 9.30 -3.47 7.59
N GLY A 85 9.66 -2.41 8.32
CA GLY A 85 9.80 -2.42 9.77
C GLY A 85 8.68 -1.57 10.38
N VAL A 86 7.98 -2.11 11.37
CA VAL A 86 6.93 -1.39 12.10
C VAL A 86 7.44 -1.07 13.50
N ILE A 87 7.44 0.21 13.84
CA ILE A 87 7.83 0.70 15.17
C ILE A 87 6.58 1.21 15.89
N SER A 88 6.34 0.72 17.08
CA SER A 88 5.27 1.19 17.95
C SER A 88 5.79 1.34 19.39
N LYS A 89 5.46 2.45 20.03
CA LYS A 89 5.86 2.78 21.42
C LYS A 89 7.37 2.57 21.66
N GLY A 90 8.20 2.98 20.69
CA GLY A 90 9.66 2.85 20.76
C GLY A 90 10.21 1.44 20.56
N LYS A 91 9.40 0.48 20.19
CA LYS A 91 9.82 -0.91 19.94
C LYS A 91 9.59 -1.29 18.48
N LEU A 92 10.55 -2.01 17.91
CA LEU A 92 10.38 -2.65 16.59
C LEU A 92 9.51 -3.89 16.79
N ILE A 93 8.25 -3.82 16.36
CA ILE A 93 7.28 -4.91 16.53
C ILE A 93 7.25 -5.88 15.35
N LEU A 94 7.73 -5.46 14.19
CA LEU A 94 7.80 -6.27 12.98
C LEU A 94 9.01 -5.84 12.15
N LEU A 95 9.69 -6.80 11.52
CA LEU A 95 10.63 -6.56 10.43
C LEU A 95 10.57 -7.74 9.46
N GLU A 96 9.98 -7.54 8.30
CA GLU A 96 9.70 -8.62 7.35
C GLU A 96 9.80 -8.12 5.89
N GLU A 97 10.01 -9.04 4.95
CA GLU A 97 9.85 -8.73 3.53
C GLU A 97 8.39 -8.36 3.24
N LYS A 98 8.17 -7.26 2.51
CA LYS A 98 6.82 -6.77 2.17
C LYS A 98 5.98 -7.86 1.50
N LYS A 99 6.55 -8.58 0.53
CA LYS A 99 5.83 -9.66 -0.17
C LYS A 99 5.41 -10.79 0.78
N ALA A 100 6.28 -11.17 1.74
CA ALA A 100 5.98 -12.20 2.73
C ALA A 100 4.88 -11.74 3.69
N LEU A 101 4.98 -10.48 4.18
CA LEU A 101 3.98 -9.85 5.03
C LEU A 101 2.60 -9.82 4.35
N MET A 102 2.54 -9.32 3.10
CA MET A 102 1.31 -9.27 2.32
C MET A 102 0.72 -10.66 2.05
N LYS A 103 1.56 -11.68 1.86
CA LYS A 103 1.10 -13.06 1.70
C LYS A 103 0.57 -13.67 2.99
N ARG A 104 1.18 -13.31 4.14
CA ARG A 104 0.83 -13.86 5.45
C ARG A 104 -0.41 -13.24 6.06
N MET A 105 -0.54 -11.91 5.96
CA MET A 105 -1.59 -11.10 6.61
C MET A 105 -2.57 -10.46 5.62
N GLY A 106 -2.22 -10.40 4.35
CA GLY A 106 -3.09 -9.80 3.34
C GLY A 106 -4.33 -10.65 3.12
N ARG A 107 -5.50 -10.01 3.23
CA ARG A 107 -6.77 -10.57 2.79
C ARG A 107 -7.05 -10.17 1.35
N LYS A 108 -7.72 -10.99 0.62
CA LYS A 108 -8.24 -10.65 -0.70
C LYS A 108 -9.73 -10.35 -0.58
N LYS A 109 -10.16 -9.34 -1.31
CA LYS A 109 -11.56 -8.93 -1.39
C LYS A 109 -12.03 -9.09 -2.83
N VAL A 110 -13.19 -9.71 -3.00
CA VAL A 110 -13.92 -9.70 -4.26
C VAL A 110 -15.17 -8.87 -4.06
N GLU A 111 -15.32 -7.85 -4.88
CA GLU A 111 -16.52 -7.02 -4.98
C GLU A 111 -17.28 -7.46 -6.23
N ILE A 112 -18.49 -7.94 -6.03
CA ILE A 112 -19.36 -8.46 -7.09
C ILE A 112 -20.53 -7.51 -7.22
N SER A 113 -20.54 -6.69 -8.27
CA SER A 113 -21.63 -5.77 -8.57
C SER A 113 -22.74 -6.51 -9.29
N LEU A 114 -23.97 -6.28 -8.84
CA LEU A 114 -25.18 -6.89 -9.40
C LEU A 114 -25.89 -5.92 -10.35
N GLN A 115 -26.59 -6.46 -11.34
CA GLN A 115 -27.42 -5.65 -12.22
C GLN A 115 -28.71 -5.12 -11.55
N SER A 116 -29.18 -5.84 -10.51
CA SER A 116 -30.38 -5.46 -9.76
C SER A 116 -30.11 -5.63 -8.25
N PRO A 117 -30.63 -4.72 -7.41
CA PRO A 117 -30.42 -4.81 -5.97
C PRO A 117 -31.14 -6.02 -5.38
N ILE A 118 -30.51 -6.59 -4.34
CA ILE A 118 -31.10 -7.64 -3.52
C ILE A 118 -31.28 -7.14 -2.09
N ALA A 119 -32.33 -7.59 -1.41
CA ALA A 119 -32.59 -7.20 -0.02
C ALA A 119 -31.79 -8.05 0.98
N VAL A 120 -31.51 -9.30 0.63
CA VAL A 120 -30.79 -10.27 1.47
C VAL A 120 -29.97 -11.20 0.60
N ILE A 121 -28.85 -11.66 1.17
CA ILE A 121 -28.00 -12.68 0.54
C ILE A 121 -28.77 -14.01 0.51
N PRO A 122 -28.89 -14.67 -0.66
CA PRO A 122 -29.57 -15.96 -0.78
C PRO A 122 -28.98 -17.02 0.16
N VAL A 123 -29.84 -17.90 0.68
CA VAL A 123 -29.46 -18.97 1.64
C VAL A 123 -28.31 -19.84 1.11
N LYS A 124 -28.29 -20.13 -0.18
CA LYS A 124 -27.21 -20.91 -0.84
C LYS A 124 -25.82 -20.27 -0.74
N LEU A 125 -25.75 -18.96 -0.58
CA LEU A 125 -24.52 -18.19 -0.46
C LEU A 125 -24.09 -17.95 0.99
N GLN A 126 -24.88 -18.33 1.99
CA GLN A 126 -24.58 -18.11 3.42
C GLN A 126 -23.37 -18.92 3.94
N ASN A 127 -22.92 -19.92 3.18
CA ASN A 127 -21.68 -20.68 3.49
C ASN A 127 -20.39 -19.88 3.24
N PHE A 128 -20.51 -18.73 2.58
CA PHE A 128 -19.40 -17.83 2.34
C PHE A 128 -19.52 -16.61 3.27
N ASP A 129 -18.37 -16.07 3.69
CA ASP A 129 -18.32 -14.86 4.52
C ASP A 129 -18.59 -13.62 3.65
N LEU A 130 -19.88 -13.38 3.36
CA LEU A 130 -20.34 -12.36 2.43
C LEU A 130 -20.99 -11.18 3.16
N TYR A 131 -20.72 -10.00 2.65
CA TYR A 131 -21.33 -8.75 3.11
C TYR A 131 -22.04 -8.06 1.95
N LEU A 132 -23.31 -7.74 2.15
CA LEU A 132 -24.11 -6.98 1.19
C LEU A 132 -23.94 -5.48 1.48
N SER A 133 -23.72 -4.68 0.43
CA SER A 133 -23.73 -3.23 0.54
C SER A 133 -25.11 -2.69 0.92
N ASN A 134 -25.18 -1.49 1.51
CA ASN A 134 -26.44 -0.89 1.97
C ASN A 134 -27.46 -0.65 0.85
N ASP A 135 -26.99 -0.48 -0.39
CA ASP A 135 -27.81 -0.31 -1.59
C ASP A 135 -28.28 -1.65 -2.21
N GLY A 136 -27.79 -2.77 -1.67
CA GLY A 136 -28.10 -4.10 -2.19
C GLY A 136 -27.47 -4.45 -3.53
N LEU A 137 -26.60 -3.60 -4.06
CA LEU A 137 -26.03 -3.76 -5.41
C LEU A 137 -24.66 -4.45 -5.42
N THR A 138 -23.97 -4.55 -4.28
CA THR A 138 -22.63 -5.14 -4.23
C THR A 138 -22.53 -6.20 -3.15
N ILE A 139 -22.09 -7.39 -3.54
CA ILE A 139 -21.70 -8.46 -2.63
C ILE A 139 -20.19 -8.41 -2.45
N ASN A 140 -19.74 -8.30 -1.21
CA ASN A 140 -18.34 -8.30 -0.83
C ASN A 140 -17.96 -9.66 -0.23
N TYR A 141 -16.90 -10.27 -0.72
CA TYR A 141 -16.33 -11.51 -0.20
C TYR A 141 -14.90 -11.27 0.26
N LEU A 142 -14.65 -11.54 1.54
CA LEU A 142 -13.31 -11.48 2.12
C LEU A 142 -12.78 -12.90 2.30
N TYR A 143 -11.57 -13.17 1.78
CA TYR A 143 -10.94 -14.47 1.90
C TYR A 143 -9.43 -14.37 2.11
N ASP A 144 -8.86 -15.34 2.78
CA ASP A 144 -7.42 -15.40 2.99
C ASP A 144 -6.68 -15.63 1.68
N ALA A 145 -5.57 -14.92 1.46
CA ALA A 145 -4.73 -15.09 0.28
C ALA A 145 -4.18 -16.53 0.12
N LYS A 146 -4.24 -17.32 1.19
CA LYS A 146 -3.87 -18.75 1.23
C LYS A 146 -5.02 -19.69 0.83
N ALA A 147 -6.26 -19.19 0.80
CA ALA A 147 -7.41 -19.98 0.41
C ALA A 147 -7.26 -20.43 -1.06
N SER A 148 -7.70 -21.62 -1.35
CA SER A 148 -7.53 -22.21 -2.67
C SER A 148 -8.28 -21.41 -3.73
N SER A 149 -7.72 -21.30 -4.94
CA SER A 149 -8.37 -20.67 -6.12
C SER A 149 -9.77 -21.23 -6.42
N ASN A 150 -10.12 -22.39 -5.85
CA ASN A 150 -11.42 -23.03 -6.02
C ASN A 150 -12.58 -22.32 -5.25
N GLU A 151 -12.30 -21.51 -4.23
CA GLU A 151 -13.38 -20.87 -3.46
C GLU A 151 -14.08 -19.78 -4.26
N ILE A 152 -13.34 -18.95 -5.00
CA ILE A 152 -13.94 -17.94 -5.88
C ILE A 152 -14.79 -18.62 -6.96
N THR A 153 -14.27 -19.69 -7.57
CA THR A 153 -15.01 -20.42 -8.61
C THR A 153 -16.31 -20.99 -8.06
N LYS A 154 -16.29 -21.56 -6.87
CA LYS A 154 -17.51 -22.05 -6.18
C LYS A 154 -18.47 -20.91 -5.92
N LEU A 155 -18.00 -19.79 -5.39
CA LEU A 155 -18.84 -18.61 -5.13
C LEU A 155 -19.52 -18.11 -6.41
N LEU A 156 -18.78 -17.94 -7.50
CA LEU A 156 -19.34 -17.47 -8.76
C LEU A 156 -20.36 -18.46 -9.37
N ASN A 157 -20.14 -19.75 -9.21
CA ASN A 157 -21.09 -20.78 -9.62
C ASN A 157 -22.38 -20.70 -8.80
N GLU A 158 -22.29 -20.54 -7.46
CA GLU A 158 -23.46 -20.42 -6.59
C GLU A 158 -24.26 -19.12 -6.87
N ILE A 159 -23.57 -18.02 -7.19
CA ILE A 159 -24.21 -16.76 -7.62
C ILE A 159 -25.00 -17.00 -8.91
N SER A 160 -24.42 -17.67 -9.89
CA SER A 160 -25.07 -18.01 -11.15
C SER A 160 -26.31 -18.92 -10.93
N ILE A 161 -26.18 -19.94 -10.09
CA ILE A 161 -27.30 -20.85 -9.72
C ILE A 161 -28.42 -20.09 -8.98
N SER A 162 -28.09 -19.01 -8.28
CA SER A 162 -29.03 -18.16 -7.58
C SER A 162 -29.71 -17.12 -8.47
N ASN A 163 -29.51 -17.18 -9.80
CA ASN A 163 -30.05 -16.24 -10.79
C ASN A 163 -29.66 -14.77 -10.54
N LEU A 164 -28.56 -14.51 -9.85
CA LEU A 164 -28.04 -13.18 -9.67
C LEU A 164 -27.22 -12.80 -10.90
N GLN A 165 -27.57 -11.71 -11.55
CA GLN A 165 -26.85 -11.21 -12.72
C GLN A 165 -25.73 -10.28 -12.27
N ILE A 166 -24.48 -10.66 -12.60
CA ILE A 166 -23.30 -9.88 -12.31
C ILE A 166 -23.14 -8.79 -13.38
N SER A 167 -22.92 -7.54 -12.96
CA SER A 167 -22.60 -6.43 -13.86
C SER A 167 -21.09 -6.16 -13.93
N ASP A 168 -20.37 -6.32 -12.79
CA ASP A 168 -18.92 -6.11 -12.70
C ASP A 168 -18.32 -6.98 -11.59
N LEU A 169 -17.02 -7.26 -11.70
CA LEU A 169 -16.25 -8.01 -10.73
C LEU A 169 -14.91 -7.34 -10.50
N LYS A 170 -14.67 -6.87 -9.30
CA LYS A 170 -13.42 -6.24 -8.90
C LYS A 170 -12.75 -7.07 -7.82
N THR A 171 -11.46 -7.32 -7.99
CA THR A 171 -10.64 -7.97 -6.96
C THR A 171 -9.63 -6.98 -6.41
N SER A 172 -9.49 -6.93 -5.11
CA SER A 172 -8.47 -6.13 -4.41
C SER A 172 -7.77 -6.98 -3.37
N GLN A 173 -6.62 -6.52 -2.95
CA GLN A 173 -5.87 -7.11 -1.85
C GLN A 173 -5.75 -6.06 -0.76
N SER A 174 -5.75 -6.49 0.51
CA SER A 174 -5.51 -5.59 1.63
C SER A 174 -4.26 -4.76 1.42
N SER A 175 -4.36 -3.49 1.77
CA SER A 175 -3.23 -2.56 1.78
C SER A 175 -2.31 -2.86 2.96
N LEU A 176 -1.08 -2.35 2.90
CA LEU A 176 -0.17 -2.34 4.06
C LEU A 176 -0.78 -1.57 5.25
N GLU A 177 -1.62 -0.57 4.98
CA GLU A 177 -2.31 0.20 6.01
C GLU A 177 -3.29 -0.67 6.80
N GLU A 178 -4.13 -1.46 6.13
CA GLU A 178 -5.05 -2.40 6.80
C GLU A 178 -4.28 -3.43 7.64
N ILE A 179 -3.17 -3.94 7.13
CA ILE A 179 -2.29 -4.86 7.88
C ILE A 179 -1.68 -4.16 9.09
N PHE A 180 -1.23 -2.91 8.95
CA PHE A 180 -0.66 -2.12 10.03
C PHE A 180 -1.66 -1.88 11.16
N VAL A 181 -2.90 -1.50 10.82
CA VAL A 181 -3.98 -1.32 11.80
C VAL A 181 -4.21 -2.62 12.57
N SER A 182 -4.32 -3.76 11.88
CA SER A 182 -4.51 -5.06 12.54
C SER A 182 -3.37 -5.43 13.48
N LEU A 183 -2.11 -5.10 13.13
CA LEU A 183 -0.94 -5.35 13.98
C LEU A 183 -0.90 -4.52 15.26
N ILE A 184 -1.49 -3.31 15.22
CA ILE A 184 -1.53 -2.43 16.40
C ILE A 184 -2.71 -2.74 17.31
N GLU A 185 -3.83 -3.14 16.73
CA GLU A 185 -5.06 -3.47 17.46
C GLU A 185 -5.02 -4.85 18.13
N GLU A 186 -4.24 -5.80 17.60
CA GLU A 186 -4.03 -7.07 18.30
C GLU A 186 -3.14 -6.83 19.53
N PRO A 187 -3.66 -7.00 20.76
CA PRO A 187 -2.82 -6.93 21.95
C PRO A 187 -1.80 -8.06 21.86
N SER A 188 -0.52 -7.68 21.91
CA SER A 188 0.60 -8.62 22.01
C SER A 188 0.31 -9.63 23.11
N LYS A 189 0.05 -10.89 22.74
CA LYS A 189 0.00 -12.01 23.67
C LYS A 189 1.41 -12.34 24.17
#